data_4d6d9806894a072ee359b34847086867
#
_entry.id   4d6d9806894a072ee359b34847086867
#
_cell.length_a   1.000
_cell.length_b   1.000
_cell.length_c   1.000
_cell.angle_alpha   90.00
_cell.angle_beta   90.00
_cell.angle_gamma   90.00
#
_symmetry.space_group_name_H-M   'P 1'
#
loop_
_entity.id
_entity.type
_entity.pdbx_description
1 polymer ?
#
loop_
_entity_poly.entity_id
_entity_poly.type
_entity_poly.pdbx_seq_one_letter_code
_entity_poly.pdbx_strand_id
1 'polypeptide(L)'
;MKKVILVILTVIIASVLAFSLTACNSNVATDKLLRLNWCDGGFKETFTYSVSGKVGETLVTGTLTLTIKPAGSGYVIERQQTMDDGTTINGSVSFSKSGSFLPSESVLTTEKGGVKTTQKVVYDGKKVRFYQADGDTIPEGTAASEHDISSPYYDNMQFYTIIRGASFDKKFNLAFNTFAPGENNVVKLQCSLGATENKGYTINGEANSTDCQVVYIALTSAPVSTNQAFRAYYAKSEIALSNHYKLKQTLVEFVEGNFTYTLKAASATKA
;
A
#
# COMPACT_ATOMS: atom_id res chain seq x y z
N MET A 1 -17.35 21.76 -13.63
CA MET A 1 -16.67 21.49 -12.35
C MET A 1 -16.60 20.01 -11.95
N LYS A 2 -17.16 19.06 -12.72
CA LYS A 2 -17.09 17.60 -12.42
C LYS A 2 -15.80 16.88 -12.85
N LYS A 3 -14.83 17.57 -13.47
CA LYS A 3 -13.61 16.96 -14.04
C LYS A 3 -12.35 17.05 -13.15
N VAL A 4 -12.39 17.77 -12.04
CA VAL A 4 -11.18 18.04 -11.22
C VAL A 4 -10.97 17.00 -10.10
N ILE A 5 -12.04 16.40 -9.59
CA ILE A 5 -11.95 15.43 -8.47
C ILE A 5 -11.39 14.08 -8.95
N LEU A 6 -11.57 13.73 -10.22
CA LEU A 6 -11.06 12.49 -10.81
C LEU A 6 -9.53 12.48 -10.98
N VAL A 7 -8.89 13.66 -10.96
CA VAL A 7 -7.46 13.80 -11.29
C VAL A 7 -6.53 13.34 -10.17
N ILE A 8 -6.93 13.39 -8.91
CA ILE A 8 -6.01 13.05 -7.79
C ILE A 8 -5.93 11.53 -7.55
N LEU A 9 -6.98 10.79 -7.83
CA LEU A 9 -6.93 9.32 -7.80
C LEU A 9 -6.39 8.73 -9.12
N THR A 10 -6.55 9.45 -10.24
CA THR A 10 -6.08 9.02 -11.56
C THR A 10 -4.60 9.29 -11.81
N VAL A 11 -3.94 10.19 -11.08
CA VAL A 11 -2.50 10.42 -11.20
C VAL A 11 -1.67 9.21 -10.72
N ILE A 12 -2.28 8.30 -9.96
CA ILE A 12 -1.57 7.10 -9.47
C ILE A 12 -1.37 6.05 -10.58
N ILE A 13 -2.12 6.06 -11.68
CA ILE A 13 -2.05 4.98 -12.71
C ILE A 13 -1.95 5.48 -14.17
N ALA A 14 -2.15 6.77 -14.45
CA ALA A 14 -2.33 7.28 -15.82
C ALA A 14 -1.06 7.53 -16.67
N SER A 15 0.13 7.07 -16.29
CA SER A 15 1.36 7.34 -17.06
C SER A 15 2.00 6.12 -17.75
N VAL A 16 1.26 5.02 -17.95
CA VAL A 16 1.82 3.80 -18.59
C VAL A 16 0.93 3.32 -19.74
N LEU A 17 0.97 3.99 -20.87
CA LEU A 17 0.58 3.39 -22.16
C LEU A 17 1.77 3.46 -23.10
N ALA A 18 2.36 2.33 -23.37
CA ALA A 18 2.98 1.76 -24.56
C ALA A 18 4.25 0.96 -24.23
N PHE A 19 4.17 -0.32 -24.42
CA PHE A 19 5.07 -1.24 -25.13
C PHE A 19 4.87 -2.67 -24.60
N SER A 20 4.32 -3.50 -25.47
CA SER A 20 4.21 -4.95 -25.29
C SER A 20 5.54 -5.62 -25.56
N LEU A 21 6.07 -6.41 -24.62
CA LEU A 21 6.97 -7.52 -24.90
C LEU A 21 6.78 -8.63 -23.86
N THR A 22 6.70 -9.84 -24.34
CA THR A 22 6.46 -11.10 -23.67
C THR A 22 7.37 -11.35 -22.47
N ALA A 23 6.80 -11.40 -21.27
CA ALA A 23 7.50 -11.87 -20.07
C ALA A 23 7.22 -13.35 -19.87
N CYS A 24 8.26 -14.14 -19.71
CA CYS A 24 8.21 -15.55 -19.36
C CYS A 24 7.41 -15.77 -18.06
N ASN A 25 6.36 -16.58 -18.14
CA ASN A 25 5.58 -17.05 -17.00
C ASN A 25 6.43 -18.00 -16.14
N SER A 26 7.04 -17.50 -15.07
CA SER A 26 7.50 -18.36 -13.99
C SER A 26 6.49 -18.25 -12.83
N ASN A 27 5.59 -19.22 -12.74
CA ASN A 27 4.70 -19.39 -11.61
C ASN A 27 5.53 -19.78 -10.37
N VAL A 28 5.98 -18.82 -9.60
CA VAL A 28 6.49 -19.09 -8.25
C VAL A 28 5.32 -19.06 -7.29
N ALA A 29 5.12 -20.13 -6.54
CA ALA A 29 4.10 -20.22 -5.50
C ALA A 29 4.34 -19.11 -4.46
N THR A 30 3.48 -18.12 -4.45
CA THR A 30 3.55 -16.90 -3.61
C THR A 30 3.39 -17.21 -2.13
N ASP A 31 2.68 -18.27 -1.79
CA ASP A 31 2.39 -18.75 -0.44
C ASP A 31 3.63 -19.13 0.38
N LYS A 32 4.74 -19.45 -0.27
CA LYS A 32 6.01 -19.77 0.41
C LYS A 32 6.88 -18.54 0.73
N LEU A 33 6.59 -17.38 0.13
CA LEU A 33 7.38 -16.17 0.28
C LEU A 33 6.85 -15.26 1.39
N LEU A 34 5.56 -15.31 1.67
CA LEU A 34 4.92 -14.47 2.66
C LEU A 34 4.96 -15.13 4.04
N ARG A 35 6.00 -14.79 4.80
CA ARG A 35 6.08 -15.08 6.22
C ARG A 35 5.82 -13.79 6.98
N LEU A 36 4.71 -13.68 7.69
CA LEU A 36 4.48 -12.55 8.61
C LEU A 36 5.39 -12.67 9.84
N ASN A 37 6.69 -12.64 9.63
CA ASN A 37 7.68 -12.71 10.69
C ASN A 37 7.69 -11.45 11.58
N TRP A 38 6.97 -10.41 11.20
CA TRP A 38 6.90 -9.15 11.92
C TRP A 38 5.65 -9.01 12.78
N CYS A 39 4.61 -9.80 12.52
CA CYS A 39 3.36 -9.79 13.29
C CYS A 39 3.50 -10.69 14.52
N ASP A 40 4.35 -10.34 15.46
CA ASP A 40 4.39 -11.00 16.76
C ASP A 40 3.11 -10.72 17.53
N GLY A 41 2.22 -11.71 17.47
CA GLY A 41 1.02 -11.93 18.22
C GLY A 41 0.58 -10.87 19.21
N GLY A 42 -0.13 -9.85 18.76
CA GLY A 42 -0.83 -8.95 19.66
C GLY A 42 -0.25 -7.55 19.79
N PHE A 43 0.65 -7.12 18.90
CA PHE A 43 1.08 -5.73 18.88
C PHE A 43 0.33 -4.91 17.83
N LYS A 44 -0.03 -3.69 18.22
CA LYS A 44 -0.44 -2.62 17.34
C LYS A 44 0.82 -1.84 16.94
N GLU A 45 1.16 -1.79 15.66
CA GLU A 45 2.22 -0.95 15.12
C GLU A 45 1.63 0.31 14.48
N THR A 46 2.23 1.44 14.72
CA THR A 46 1.85 2.72 14.10
C THR A 46 3.08 3.36 13.48
N PHE A 47 2.96 3.79 12.23
CA PHE A 47 4.00 4.44 11.45
C PHE A 47 3.49 5.79 10.97
N THR A 48 4.29 6.84 11.16
CA THR A 48 3.99 8.17 10.63
C THR A 48 5.03 8.54 9.58
N TYR A 49 4.57 8.93 8.41
CA TYR A 49 5.39 9.36 7.28
C TYR A 49 5.15 10.83 6.96
N SER A 50 6.22 11.56 6.63
CA SER A 50 6.05 12.81 5.87
C SER A 50 5.75 12.45 4.42
N VAL A 51 4.83 13.19 3.83
CA VAL A 51 4.45 13.07 2.42
C VAL A 51 4.95 14.29 1.67
N SER A 52 5.55 14.11 0.51
CA SER A 52 5.97 15.20 -0.37
C SER A 52 5.81 14.78 -1.82
N GLY A 53 5.23 15.62 -2.64
CA GLY A 53 5.04 15.33 -4.06
C GLY A 53 4.54 16.53 -4.84
N LYS A 54 4.25 16.31 -6.12
CA LYS A 54 3.73 17.37 -7.01
C LYS A 54 2.36 16.98 -7.57
N VAL A 55 1.46 17.97 -7.56
CA VAL A 55 0.18 17.92 -8.29
C VAL A 55 0.26 18.97 -9.40
N GLY A 56 0.47 18.53 -10.64
CA GLY A 56 0.93 19.42 -11.70
C GLY A 56 2.31 19.98 -11.35
N GLU A 57 2.46 21.30 -11.35
CA GLU A 57 3.72 21.98 -10.96
C GLU A 57 3.76 22.37 -9.47
N THR A 58 2.64 22.19 -8.73
CA THR A 58 2.54 22.61 -7.33
C THR A 58 3.10 21.52 -6.42
N LEU A 59 4.07 21.91 -5.57
CA LEU A 59 4.55 21.06 -4.48
C LEU A 59 3.44 20.97 -3.42
N VAL A 60 3.13 19.77 -3.01
CA VAL A 60 2.16 19.47 -1.93
C VAL A 60 2.86 18.60 -0.90
N THR A 61 2.70 18.95 0.37
CA THR A 61 3.24 18.17 1.49
C THR A 61 2.13 17.68 2.40
N GLY A 62 2.47 16.81 3.34
CA GLY A 62 1.48 16.28 4.26
C GLY A 62 2.03 15.22 5.19
N THR A 63 1.12 14.54 5.86
CA THR A 63 1.41 13.46 6.80
C THR A 63 0.52 12.26 6.51
N LEU A 64 1.12 11.08 6.52
CA LEU A 64 0.41 9.80 6.49
C LEU A 64 0.68 9.04 7.79
N THR A 65 -0.37 8.55 8.43
CA THR A 65 -0.29 7.59 9.54
C THR A 65 -0.86 6.25 9.08
N LEU A 66 -0.08 5.20 9.21
CA LEU A 66 -0.49 3.82 9.00
C LEU A 66 -0.50 3.09 10.36
N THR A 67 -1.61 2.46 10.69
CA THR A 67 -1.74 1.64 11.89
C THR A 67 -2.07 0.21 11.48
N ILE A 68 -1.28 -0.76 11.95
CA ILE A 68 -1.52 -2.18 11.76
C ILE A 68 -1.86 -2.77 13.11
N LYS A 69 -3.02 -3.39 13.24
CA LYS A 69 -3.47 -3.95 14.52
C LYS A 69 -4.21 -5.27 14.35
N PRO A 70 -4.14 -6.17 15.35
CA PRO A 70 -4.99 -7.36 15.40
C PRO A 70 -6.47 -6.95 15.46
N ALA A 71 -7.33 -7.71 14.79
CA ALA A 71 -8.78 -7.52 14.84
C ALA A 71 -9.47 -8.88 14.65
N GLY A 72 -10.11 -9.38 15.71
CA GLY A 72 -10.73 -10.71 15.69
C GLY A 72 -9.74 -11.80 15.26
N SER A 73 -10.09 -12.58 14.24
CA SER A 73 -9.24 -13.62 13.66
C SER A 73 -8.24 -13.12 12.61
N GLY A 74 -8.11 -11.81 12.42
CA GLY A 74 -7.29 -11.21 11.38
C GLY A 74 -6.54 -9.98 11.85
N TYR A 75 -6.34 -9.08 10.92
CA TYR A 75 -5.70 -7.78 11.10
C TYR A 75 -6.49 -6.70 10.37
N VAL A 76 -6.31 -5.46 10.83
CA VAL A 76 -6.76 -4.26 10.13
C VAL A 76 -5.56 -3.35 9.93
N ILE A 77 -5.45 -2.80 8.72
CA ILE A 77 -4.59 -1.64 8.44
C ILE A 77 -5.51 -0.43 8.37
N GLU A 78 -5.19 0.60 9.12
CA GLU A 78 -5.85 1.90 9.07
C GLU A 78 -4.89 2.91 8.43
N ARG A 79 -5.40 3.74 7.52
CA ARG A 79 -4.69 4.84 6.87
C ARG A 79 -5.37 6.15 7.23
N GLN A 80 -4.59 7.13 7.67
CA GLN A 80 -5.01 8.50 7.86
C GLN A 80 -3.98 9.41 7.19
N GLN A 81 -4.38 10.18 6.20
CA GLN A 81 -3.50 11.10 5.49
C GLN A 81 -4.12 12.48 5.42
N THR A 82 -3.30 13.48 5.71
CA THR A 82 -3.68 14.89 5.61
C THR A 82 -2.63 15.62 4.78
N MET A 83 -3.07 16.38 3.80
CA MET A 83 -2.24 17.17 2.92
C MET A 83 -2.44 18.66 3.19
N ASP A 84 -1.44 19.48 2.93
CA ASP A 84 -1.48 20.95 3.11
C ASP A 84 -2.41 21.66 2.12
N ASP A 85 -2.80 20.99 1.03
CA ASP A 85 -3.82 21.48 0.10
C ASP A 85 -5.26 21.23 0.58
N GLY A 86 -5.43 20.78 1.84
CA GLY A 86 -6.72 20.49 2.46
C GLY A 86 -7.30 19.12 2.09
N THR A 87 -6.58 18.29 1.34
CA THR A 87 -7.01 16.92 1.05
C THR A 87 -6.82 16.03 2.29
N THR A 88 -7.85 15.27 2.65
CA THR A 88 -7.75 14.20 3.65
C THR A 88 -8.15 12.86 3.05
N ILE A 89 -7.46 11.80 3.46
CA ILE A 89 -7.73 10.43 3.03
C ILE A 89 -7.75 9.55 4.27
N ASN A 90 -8.90 8.94 4.55
CA ASN A 90 -9.07 8.01 5.65
C ASN A 90 -9.51 6.66 5.10
N GLY A 91 -8.91 5.59 5.56
CA GLY A 91 -9.28 4.27 5.06
C GLY A 91 -8.90 3.15 5.99
N SER A 92 -9.46 1.98 5.72
CA SER A 92 -9.10 0.75 6.41
C SER A 92 -9.21 -0.44 5.47
N VAL A 93 -8.39 -1.45 5.70
CA VAL A 93 -8.50 -2.77 5.06
C VAL A 93 -8.41 -3.87 6.10
N SER A 94 -9.38 -4.77 6.08
CA SER A 94 -9.43 -5.96 6.92
C SER A 94 -8.94 -7.17 6.14
N PHE A 95 -8.13 -8.01 6.78
CA PHE A 95 -7.60 -9.22 6.14
C PHE A 95 -7.41 -10.37 7.14
N SER A 96 -7.44 -11.59 6.63
CA SER A 96 -7.34 -12.82 7.41
C SER A 96 -5.91 -13.00 7.96
N LYS A 97 -5.79 -13.57 9.17
CA LYS A 97 -4.53 -14.05 9.74
C LYS A 97 -4.15 -15.43 9.20
N SER A 98 -5.13 -16.22 8.79
CA SER A 98 -4.93 -17.56 8.26
C SER A 98 -4.72 -17.54 6.74
N GLY A 99 -3.90 -18.46 6.24
CA GLY A 99 -3.66 -18.62 4.81
C GLY A 99 -2.76 -17.51 4.23
N SER A 100 -3.19 -16.95 3.11
CA SER A 100 -2.38 -16.00 2.31
C SER A 100 -2.62 -14.54 2.67
N PHE A 101 -3.19 -14.22 3.84
CA PHE A 101 -3.52 -12.85 4.28
C PHE A 101 -4.41 -12.08 3.31
N LEU A 102 -5.37 -12.79 2.71
CA LEU A 102 -6.26 -12.20 1.73
C LEU A 102 -7.17 -11.15 2.37
N PRO A 103 -7.39 -10.00 1.70
CA PRO A 103 -8.32 -8.99 2.17
C PRO A 103 -9.75 -9.51 2.10
N SER A 104 -10.60 -9.01 3.00
CA SER A 104 -12.05 -9.23 2.96
C SER A 104 -12.79 -7.97 2.54
N GLU A 105 -12.39 -6.83 3.07
CA GLU A 105 -13.02 -5.55 2.78
C GLU A 105 -12.02 -4.41 2.95
N SER A 106 -12.13 -3.40 2.09
CA SER A 106 -11.51 -2.11 2.29
C SER A 106 -12.50 -0.97 2.10
N VAL A 107 -12.30 0.10 2.86
CA VAL A 107 -13.07 1.35 2.76
C VAL A 107 -12.07 2.50 2.70
N LEU A 108 -12.28 3.44 1.79
CA LEU A 108 -11.46 4.64 1.63
C LEU A 108 -12.36 5.85 1.45
N THR A 109 -12.26 6.84 2.32
CA THR A 109 -12.95 8.13 2.19
C THR A 109 -11.92 9.21 1.89
N THR A 110 -12.13 9.93 0.81
CA THR A 110 -11.34 11.10 0.41
C THR A 110 -12.19 12.34 0.55
N GLU A 111 -11.64 13.38 1.17
CA GLU A 111 -12.27 14.69 1.26
C GLU A 111 -11.33 15.75 0.68
N LYS A 112 -11.87 16.62 -0.17
CA LYS A 112 -11.18 17.79 -0.70
C LYS A 112 -12.16 18.92 -0.98
N GLY A 113 -11.87 20.11 -0.43
CA GLY A 113 -12.75 21.28 -0.63
C GLY A 113 -14.17 21.08 -0.13
N GLY A 114 -14.37 20.30 0.94
CA GLY A 114 -15.69 19.98 1.50
C GLY A 114 -16.47 18.91 0.73
N VAL A 115 -15.91 18.38 -0.36
CA VAL A 115 -16.50 17.26 -1.10
C VAL A 115 -15.90 15.96 -0.62
N LYS A 116 -16.74 15.02 -0.19
CA LYS A 116 -16.35 13.68 0.23
C LYS A 116 -16.77 12.65 -0.79
N THR A 117 -15.91 11.65 -0.97
CA THR A 117 -16.20 10.47 -1.76
C THR A 117 -15.74 9.24 -1.00
N THR A 118 -16.61 8.27 -0.81
CA THR A 118 -16.30 6.99 -0.18
C THR A 118 -16.30 5.88 -1.20
N GLN A 119 -15.24 5.08 -1.16
CA GLN A 119 -15.05 3.87 -1.96
C GLN A 119 -15.00 2.68 -1.03
N LYS A 120 -15.65 1.58 -1.43
CA LYS A 120 -15.63 0.32 -0.71
C LYS A 120 -15.33 -0.81 -1.69
N VAL A 121 -14.40 -1.67 -1.31
CA VAL A 121 -14.05 -2.88 -2.06
C VAL A 121 -14.33 -4.09 -1.18
N VAL A 122 -15.08 -5.05 -1.67
CA VAL A 122 -15.39 -6.30 -0.98
C VAL A 122 -14.83 -7.46 -1.78
N TYR A 123 -14.08 -8.34 -1.11
CA TYR A 123 -13.42 -9.51 -1.68
C TYR A 123 -14.09 -10.78 -1.17
N ASP A 124 -14.54 -11.66 -2.05
CA ASP A 124 -15.18 -12.94 -1.67
C ASP A 124 -14.40 -14.20 -2.11
N GLY A 125 -13.13 -14.03 -2.47
CA GLY A 125 -12.23 -15.09 -2.86
C GLY A 125 -12.15 -15.37 -4.37
N LYS A 126 -13.21 -15.07 -5.11
CA LYS A 126 -13.26 -15.22 -6.58
C LYS A 126 -13.64 -13.95 -7.29
N LYS A 127 -14.32 -13.06 -6.58
CA LYS A 127 -14.81 -11.79 -7.11
C LYS A 127 -14.42 -10.64 -6.21
N VAL A 128 -14.31 -9.48 -6.82
CA VAL A 128 -14.20 -8.21 -6.16
C VAL A 128 -15.39 -7.35 -6.56
N ARG A 129 -16.05 -6.74 -5.56
CA ARG A 129 -17.14 -5.81 -5.76
C ARG A 129 -16.70 -4.43 -5.33
N PHE A 130 -16.85 -3.47 -6.20
CA PHE A 130 -16.49 -2.09 -5.96
C PHE A 130 -17.71 -1.20 -5.91
N TYR A 131 -17.81 -0.41 -4.87
CA TYR A 131 -18.86 0.56 -4.62
C TYR A 131 -18.23 1.95 -4.47
N GLN A 132 -18.91 2.97 -4.96
CA GLN A 132 -18.53 4.36 -4.76
C GLN A 132 -19.77 5.21 -4.56
N ALA A 133 -19.69 6.14 -3.62
CA ALA A 133 -20.73 7.13 -3.36
C ALA A 133 -20.13 8.45 -2.88
N ASP A 134 -20.86 9.53 -3.06
CA ASP A 134 -20.57 10.80 -2.44
C ASP A 134 -20.99 10.74 -0.95
N GLY A 135 -20.21 11.37 -0.06
CA GLY A 135 -20.42 11.37 1.38
C GLY A 135 -19.53 10.40 2.15
N ASP A 136 -19.85 10.18 3.42
CA ASP A 136 -19.04 9.39 4.35
C ASP A 136 -19.31 7.88 4.29
N THR A 137 -20.40 7.47 3.68
CA THR A 137 -20.86 6.08 3.67
C THR A 137 -21.36 5.67 2.29
N ILE A 138 -21.36 4.36 2.05
CA ILE A 138 -22.02 3.79 0.87
C ILE A 138 -23.48 3.53 1.23
N PRO A 139 -24.44 4.19 0.59
CA PRO A 139 -25.87 3.97 0.84
C PRO A 139 -26.28 2.54 0.50
N GLU A 140 -27.30 2.04 1.22
CA GLU A 140 -27.93 0.76 0.90
C GLU A 140 -28.50 0.80 -0.53
N GLY A 141 -28.35 -0.30 -1.28
CA GLY A 141 -28.79 -0.37 -2.67
C GLY A 141 -27.86 0.27 -3.69
N THR A 142 -26.70 0.85 -3.27
CA THR A 142 -25.68 1.31 -4.23
C THR A 142 -25.25 0.16 -5.13
N ALA A 143 -25.34 0.36 -6.45
CA ALA A 143 -24.90 -0.64 -7.42
C ALA A 143 -23.39 -0.84 -7.36
N ALA A 144 -22.95 -2.10 -7.40
CA ALA A 144 -21.55 -2.46 -7.47
C ALA A 144 -21.11 -2.70 -8.92
N SER A 145 -19.85 -2.37 -9.23
CA SER A 145 -19.17 -3.06 -10.31
C SER A 145 -18.55 -4.36 -9.77
N GLU A 146 -18.61 -5.45 -10.54
CA GLU A 146 -18.13 -6.75 -10.14
C GLU A 146 -17.11 -7.28 -11.15
N HIS A 147 -15.98 -7.79 -10.66
CA HIS A 147 -14.91 -8.34 -11.47
C HIS A 147 -14.43 -9.66 -10.90
N ASP A 148 -13.99 -10.57 -11.77
CA ASP A 148 -13.30 -11.78 -11.34
C ASP A 148 -11.91 -11.46 -10.83
N ILE A 149 -11.51 -12.08 -9.70
CA ILE A 149 -10.17 -11.94 -9.15
C ILE A 149 -9.64 -13.32 -8.76
N SER A 150 -8.39 -13.59 -9.11
CA SER A 150 -7.72 -14.84 -8.78
C SER A 150 -6.64 -14.64 -7.72
N SER A 151 -6.49 -15.61 -6.83
CA SER A 151 -5.44 -15.62 -5.81
C SER A 151 -4.05 -15.85 -6.42
N PRO A 152 -2.99 -15.24 -5.84
CA PRO A 152 -3.04 -14.32 -4.72
C PRO A 152 -3.51 -12.93 -5.14
N TYR A 153 -4.26 -12.27 -4.26
CA TYR A 153 -4.68 -10.89 -4.44
C TYR A 153 -4.57 -10.11 -3.13
N TYR A 154 -4.26 -8.81 -3.24
CA TYR A 154 -4.15 -7.91 -2.10
C TYR A 154 -4.77 -6.56 -2.42
N ASP A 155 -5.25 -5.88 -1.37
CA ASP A 155 -5.78 -4.52 -1.49
C ASP A 155 -4.65 -3.49 -1.65
N ASN A 156 -4.94 -2.36 -2.29
CA ASN A 156 -3.99 -1.28 -2.50
C ASN A 156 -3.41 -0.72 -1.19
N MET A 157 -4.20 -0.67 -0.12
CA MET A 157 -3.71 -0.22 1.19
C MET A 157 -2.89 -1.29 1.92
N GLN A 158 -2.95 -2.55 1.48
CA GLN A 158 -2.38 -3.69 2.18
C GLN A 158 -1.02 -4.11 1.60
N PHE A 159 -0.79 -3.98 0.30
CA PHE A 159 0.31 -4.68 -0.36
C PHE A 159 1.70 -4.29 0.16
N TYR A 160 1.96 -3.04 0.54
CA TYR A 160 3.23 -2.65 1.15
C TYR A 160 3.49 -3.41 2.46
N THR A 161 2.44 -3.60 3.27
CA THR A 161 2.51 -4.38 4.50
C THR A 161 2.76 -5.86 4.22
N ILE A 162 2.12 -6.41 3.19
CA ILE A 162 2.30 -7.81 2.79
C ILE A 162 3.72 -8.03 2.24
N ILE A 163 4.22 -7.15 1.39
CA ILE A 163 5.60 -7.21 0.89
C ILE A 163 6.62 -7.17 2.04
N ARG A 164 6.36 -6.40 3.10
CA ARG A 164 7.18 -6.37 4.32
C ARG A 164 7.33 -7.76 4.96
N GLY A 165 6.33 -8.63 4.82
CA GLY A 165 6.38 -10.01 5.32
C GLY A 165 7.17 -10.99 4.44
N ALA A 166 7.64 -10.58 3.27
CA ALA A 166 8.33 -11.45 2.33
C ALA A 166 9.82 -11.66 2.69
N SER A 167 10.38 -12.77 2.24
CA SER A 167 11.84 -12.99 2.32
C SER A 167 12.51 -12.34 1.11
N PHE A 168 13.39 -11.37 1.35
CA PHE A 168 14.15 -10.67 0.29
C PHE A 168 15.44 -11.43 -0.05
N ASP A 169 15.32 -12.64 -0.56
CA ASP A 169 16.42 -13.46 -1.04
C ASP A 169 16.50 -13.46 -2.58
N LYS A 170 17.52 -14.14 -3.12
CA LYS A 170 17.75 -14.22 -4.57
C LYS A 170 16.59 -14.86 -5.35
N LYS A 171 15.65 -15.53 -4.69
CA LYS A 171 14.48 -16.16 -5.29
C LYS A 171 13.22 -15.31 -5.14
N PHE A 172 13.35 -14.09 -4.60
CA PHE A 172 12.21 -13.21 -4.43
C PHE A 172 11.58 -12.91 -5.79
N ASN A 173 10.34 -13.32 -5.94
CA ASN A 173 9.50 -13.00 -7.07
C ASN A 173 8.04 -13.08 -6.58
N LEU A 174 7.45 -11.94 -6.33
CA LEU A 174 6.09 -11.82 -5.81
C LEU A 174 5.20 -11.21 -6.89
N ALA A 175 4.19 -11.96 -7.32
CA ALA A 175 3.17 -11.44 -8.23
C ALA A 175 1.79 -11.67 -7.61
N PHE A 176 0.92 -10.68 -7.71
CA PHE A 176 -0.43 -10.73 -7.17
C PHE A 176 -1.39 -9.85 -7.98
N ASN A 177 -2.67 -10.10 -7.81
CA ASN A 177 -3.72 -9.27 -8.38
C ASN A 177 -4.14 -8.20 -7.36
N THR A 178 -4.57 -7.05 -7.85
CA THR A 178 -5.20 -6.00 -7.04
C THR A 178 -6.32 -5.36 -7.85
N PHE A 179 -7.34 -4.88 -7.15
CA PHE A 179 -8.36 -4.06 -7.79
C PHE A 179 -7.86 -2.61 -7.86
N ALA A 180 -7.93 -2.00 -9.03
CA ALA A 180 -7.55 -0.62 -9.29
C ALA A 180 -8.83 0.24 -9.43
N PRO A 181 -9.28 0.94 -8.38
CA PRO A 181 -10.54 1.71 -8.40
C PRO A 181 -10.60 2.75 -9.51
N GLY A 182 -9.46 3.42 -9.79
CA GLY A 182 -9.39 4.45 -10.83
C GLY A 182 -9.61 3.92 -12.25
N GLU A 183 -9.30 2.66 -12.51
CA GLU A 183 -9.52 1.97 -13.79
C GLU A 183 -10.77 1.09 -13.76
N ASN A 184 -11.37 0.93 -12.60
CA ASN A 184 -12.48 0.00 -12.35
C ASN A 184 -12.16 -1.40 -12.91
N ASN A 185 -10.97 -1.91 -12.60
CA ASN A 185 -10.50 -3.18 -13.15
C ASN A 185 -9.52 -3.89 -12.19
N VAL A 186 -9.36 -5.20 -12.40
CA VAL A 186 -8.34 -6.00 -11.74
C VAL A 186 -7.06 -5.94 -12.55
N VAL A 187 -5.96 -5.58 -11.90
CA VAL A 187 -4.63 -5.53 -12.51
C VAL A 187 -3.69 -6.51 -11.80
N LYS A 188 -2.71 -7.02 -12.52
CA LYS A 188 -1.67 -7.89 -11.96
C LYS A 188 -0.40 -7.10 -11.76
N LEU A 189 0.09 -7.10 -10.51
CA LEU A 189 1.36 -6.49 -10.13
C LEU A 189 2.44 -7.55 -9.97
N GLN A 190 3.67 -7.14 -10.24
CA GLN A 190 4.87 -7.92 -9.98
C GLN A 190 5.86 -7.10 -9.19
N CYS A 191 6.43 -7.70 -8.15
CA CYS A 191 7.48 -7.12 -7.33
C CYS A 191 8.82 -7.74 -7.70
N SER A 192 9.86 -6.92 -7.82
CA SER A 192 11.23 -7.36 -8.06
C SER A 192 12.20 -6.64 -7.13
N LEU A 193 13.32 -7.28 -6.80
CA LEU A 193 14.35 -6.63 -5.97
C LEU A 193 15.20 -5.69 -6.81
N GLY A 194 15.45 -4.51 -6.27
CA GLY A 194 16.49 -3.60 -6.71
C GLY A 194 17.78 -3.74 -5.92
N ALA A 195 18.70 -2.81 -6.12
CA ALA A 195 19.92 -2.70 -5.32
C ALA A 195 19.60 -2.32 -3.85
N THR A 196 20.55 -2.53 -2.97
CA THR A 196 20.50 -1.96 -1.62
C THR A 196 20.80 -0.48 -1.69
N GLU A 197 19.98 0.34 -1.05
CA GLU A 197 20.17 1.78 -0.92
C GLU A 197 20.12 2.21 0.55
N ASN A 198 20.98 3.16 0.94
CA ASN A 198 20.90 3.75 2.27
C ASN A 198 19.80 4.83 2.30
N LYS A 199 18.92 4.77 3.31
CA LYS A 199 17.80 5.70 3.47
C LYS A 199 17.79 6.31 4.87
N GLY A 200 17.56 7.63 4.88
CA GLY A 200 17.31 8.37 6.12
C GLY A 200 15.88 8.20 6.61
N TYR A 201 15.71 8.15 7.92
CA TYR A 201 14.41 8.13 8.59
C TYR A 201 14.53 8.82 9.96
N THR A 202 13.39 9.08 10.59
CA THR A 202 13.35 9.64 11.94
C THR A 202 12.55 8.72 12.84
N ILE A 203 13.07 8.42 14.03
CA ILE A 203 12.35 7.70 15.09
C ILE A 203 12.70 8.35 16.42
N ASN A 204 11.71 8.54 17.28
CA ASN A 204 11.84 9.21 18.59
C ASN A 204 12.45 10.62 18.50
N GLY A 205 12.23 11.32 17.40
CA GLY A 205 12.81 12.65 17.16
C GLY A 205 14.25 12.65 16.66
N GLU A 206 14.90 11.49 16.58
CA GLU A 206 16.28 11.35 16.13
C GLU A 206 16.36 10.97 14.66
N ALA A 207 17.25 11.65 13.93
CA ALA A 207 17.57 11.31 12.56
C ALA A 207 18.49 10.08 12.52
N ASN A 208 18.12 9.10 11.74
CA ASN A 208 18.84 7.84 11.57
C ASN A 208 18.98 7.51 10.08
N SER A 209 19.78 6.50 9.76
CA SER A 209 19.83 5.92 8.42
C SER A 209 20.01 4.41 8.51
N THR A 210 19.58 3.70 7.46
CA THR A 210 19.73 2.25 7.36
C THR A 210 19.82 1.81 5.91
N ASP A 211 20.50 0.71 5.69
CA ASP A 211 20.47 0.04 4.39
C ASP A 211 19.11 -0.60 4.18
N CYS A 212 18.52 -0.29 3.05
CA CYS A 212 17.20 -0.78 2.66
C CYS A 212 17.31 -1.67 1.43
N GLN A 213 16.54 -2.75 1.43
CA GLN A 213 16.24 -3.47 0.21
C GLN A 213 15.20 -2.68 -0.60
N VAL A 214 15.54 -2.34 -1.83
CA VAL A 214 14.60 -1.72 -2.76
C VAL A 214 13.71 -2.80 -3.35
N VAL A 215 12.41 -2.56 -3.37
CA VAL A 215 11.41 -3.37 -4.06
C VAL A 215 10.72 -2.50 -5.10
N TYR A 216 10.84 -2.87 -6.36
CA TYR A 216 10.07 -2.26 -7.45
C TYR A 216 8.74 -2.98 -7.59
N ILE A 217 7.67 -2.23 -7.78
CA ILE A 217 6.32 -2.76 -7.96
C ILE A 217 5.80 -2.23 -9.30
N ALA A 218 5.44 -3.14 -10.19
CA ALA A 218 5.04 -2.81 -11.55
C ALA A 218 3.86 -3.63 -12.03
N LEU A 219 3.12 -3.10 -13.00
CA LEU A 219 2.19 -3.92 -13.77
C LEU A 219 2.96 -5.00 -14.53
N THR A 220 2.46 -6.24 -14.53
CA THR A 220 3.11 -7.35 -15.27
C THR A 220 3.15 -7.12 -16.77
N SER A 221 2.28 -6.25 -17.30
CA SER A 221 2.23 -5.83 -18.70
C SER A 221 3.25 -4.73 -19.06
N ALA A 222 3.91 -4.13 -18.05
CA ALA A 222 4.89 -3.07 -18.26
C ALA A 222 6.31 -3.54 -17.92
N PRO A 223 7.33 -3.13 -18.68
CA PRO A 223 8.72 -3.45 -18.34
C PRO A 223 9.09 -2.78 -17.02
N VAL A 224 9.78 -3.53 -16.16
CA VAL A 224 10.33 -2.97 -14.91
C VAL A 224 11.48 -2.03 -15.30
N SER A 225 11.26 -0.73 -15.19
CA SER A 225 12.32 0.28 -15.36
C SER A 225 12.64 0.92 -14.02
N THR A 226 13.87 1.38 -13.85
CA THR A 226 14.33 2.08 -12.65
C THR A 226 13.57 3.39 -12.36
N ASN A 227 12.81 3.88 -13.33
CA ASN A 227 11.98 5.11 -13.23
C ASN A 227 10.52 4.82 -12.92
N GLN A 228 10.18 3.63 -12.43
CA GLN A 228 8.78 3.30 -12.17
C GLN A 228 8.21 4.02 -10.96
N ALA A 229 6.91 4.30 -11.10
CA ALA A 229 6.14 5.11 -10.18
C ALA A 229 5.90 4.48 -8.81
N PHE A 230 6.27 3.20 -8.60
CA PHE A 230 6.07 2.49 -7.33
C PHE A 230 7.35 1.81 -6.87
N ARG A 231 7.89 2.29 -5.75
CA ARG A 231 9.08 1.75 -5.10
C ARG A 231 8.87 1.72 -3.60
N ALA A 232 9.38 0.69 -2.95
CA ALA A 232 9.36 0.55 -1.50
C ALA A 232 10.76 0.21 -0.99
N TYR A 233 11.14 0.80 0.14
CA TYR A 233 12.46 0.68 0.76
C TYR A 233 12.31 0.06 2.14
N TYR A 234 12.64 -1.21 2.27
CA TYR A 234 12.52 -1.98 3.51
C TYR A 234 13.86 -2.09 4.21
N ALA A 235 13.93 -1.66 5.47
CA ALA A 235 15.13 -1.77 6.29
C ALA A 235 15.62 -3.23 6.36
N LYS A 236 16.90 -3.45 6.09
CA LYS A 236 17.52 -4.78 6.20
C LYS A 236 17.82 -5.14 7.63
N SER A 237 18.07 -4.15 8.48
CA SER A 237 18.30 -4.32 9.93
C SER A 237 17.03 -4.07 10.71
N GLU A 238 16.90 -4.71 11.86
CA GLU A 238 15.84 -4.40 12.82
C GLU A 238 16.01 -2.97 13.35
N ILE A 239 14.88 -2.26 13.50
CA ILE A 239 14.86 -0.92 14.09
C ILE A 239 14.31 -1.04 15.51
N ALA A 240 15.13 -0.72 16.51
CA ALA A 240 14.73 -0.78 17.90
C ALA A 240 13.81 0.41 18.28
N LEU A 241 12.74 0.13 19.01
CA LEU A 241 11.90 1.12 19.66
C LEU A 241 12.26 1.23 21.15
N SER A 242 11.86 2.33 21.79
CA SER A 242 12.17 2.63 23.19
C SER A 242 11.66 1.60 24.21
N ASN A 243 10.67 0.80 23.84
CA ASN A 243 10.04 -0.22 24.68
C ASN A 243 10.58 -1.64 24.48
N HIS A 244 11.81 -1.79 23.99
CA HIS A 244 12.44 -3.06 23.64
C HIS A 244 11.79 -3.81 22.47
N TYR A 245 10.76 -3.26 21.83
CA TYR A 245 10.18 -3.81 20.60
C TYR A 245 11.09 -3.54 19.41
N LYS A 246 11.27 -4.53 18.56
CA LYS A 246 12.10 -4.43 17.36
C LYS A 246 11.23 -4.54 16.12
N LEU A 247 11.22 -3.49 15.34
CA LEU A 247 10.57 -3.48 14.02
C LEU A 247 11.42 -4.25 13.01
N LYS A 248 10.83 -5.23 12.36
CA LYS A 248 11.49 -6.02 11.30
C LYS A 248 11.05 -5.55 9.93
N GLN A 249 11.98 -5.51 8.98
CA GLN A 249 11.73 -5.12 7.59
C GLN A 249 10.85 -3.87 7.49
N THR A 250 11.19 -2.85 8.28
CA THR A 250 10.41 -1.61 8.36
C THR A 250 10.40 -0.92 7.01
N LEU A 251 9.21 -0.52 6.55
CA LEU A 251 9.05 0.34 5.38
C LEU A 251 9.53 1.76 5.76
N VAL A 252 10.74 2.11 5.32
CA VAL A 252 11.40 3.39 5.65
C VAL A 252 10.97 4.50 4.71
N GLU A 253 10.85 4.17 3.44
CA GLU A 253 10.40 5.08 2.40
C GLU A 253 9.61 4.33 1.35
N PHE A 254 8.64 4.99 0.75
CA PHE A 254 8.01 4.48 -0.47
C PHE A 254 7.60 5.62 -1.40
N VAL A 255 7.48 5.28 -2.67
CA VAL A 255 7.10 6.21 -3.73
C VAL A 255 5.86 5.68 -4.43
N GLU A 256 4.85 6.53 -4.54
CA GLU A 256 3.61 6.27 -5.28
C GLU A 256 3.40 7.39 -6.29
N GLY A 257 3.63 7.10 -7.58
CA GLY A 257 3.56 8.13 -8.61
C GLY A 257 4.53 9.28 -8.33
N ASN A 258 3.98 10.46 -8.13
CA ASN A 258 4.76 11.69 -7.87
C ASN A 258 4.97 11.96 -6.37
N PHE A 259 4.53 11.07 -5.49
CA PHE A 259 4.61 11.24 -4.04
C PHE A 259 5.66 10.34 -3.43
N THR A 260 6.45 10.91 -2.52
CA THR A 260 7.41 10.22 -1.67
C THR A 260 6.93 10.28 -0.23
N TYR A 261 6.97 9.15 0.45
CA TYR A 261 6.59 8.97 1.84
C TYR A 261 7.83 8.53 2.62
N THR A 262 8.27 9.34 3.59
CA THR A 262 9.47 9.07 4.39
C THR A 262 9.12 8.91 5.86
N LEU A 263 9.57 7.83 6.50
CA LEU A 263 9.30 7.50 7.89
C LEU A 263 9.79 8.60 8.84
N LYS A 264 8.90 9.09 9.71
CA LYS A 264 9.17 10.14 10.71
C LYS A 264 8.96 9.70 12.15
N ALA A 265 8.09 8.72 12.37
CA ALA A 265 7.90 8.13 13.69
C ALA A 265 7.38 6.70 13.55
N ALA A 266 7.69 5.89 14.54
CA ALA A 266 7.10 4.57 14.68
C ALA A 266 6.90 4.24 16.17
N SER A 267 5.84 3.50 16.46
CA SER A 267 5.56 2.99 17.79
C SER A 267 4.94 1.60 17.71
N ALA A 268 5.09 0.83 18.80
CA ALA A 268 4.42 -0.44 18.96
C ALA A 268 3.85 -0.53 20.38
N THR A 269 2.59 -0.91 20.50
CA THR A 269 1.92 -1.13 21.79
C THR A 269 1.25 -2.50 21.78
N LYS A 270 1.20 -3.17 22.91
CA LYS A 270 0.44 -4.42 23.03
C LYS A 270 -1.03 -4.10 22.81
N ALA A 271 -1.68 -4.81 21.89
CA ALA A 271 -3.10 -4.64 21.55
C ALA A 271 -4.01 -5.27 22.60
#